data_abf136010f57d10c48966f18ebbbe709
#
_entry.id   abf136010f57d10c48966f18ebbbe709
#
_cell.length_a   1.000
_cell.length_b   1.000
_cell.length_c   1.000
_cell.angle_alpha   90.00
_cell.angle_beta   90.00
_cell.angle_gamma   90.00
#
_symmetry.space_group_name_H-M   'P 1'
#
loop_
_entity.id
_entity.type
_entity.pdbx_description
1 polymer ?
#
loop_
_entity_poly.entity_id
_entity_poly.type
_entity_poly.pdbx_seq_one_letter_code
_entity_poly.pdbx_strand_id
1 'polypeptide(L)'
;AVSCSIPTMHDVIGYEEKDPAVTKHLRSGYPRFVLHQFNQQLTTLVATDLARENETLWLTSSSRTASDLVAELGGAARKIEFQGIHGVAHPQDPTATLYAKRYLQNTGGFLSSREAEDMLAAQGQLVVETETLAPLDTAAEIIRSVLVDAHAGSSSDDILFAPSGMSAFHGAWRSLADLQAERGRTVWIQLGWLYL
;
A
#
# COMPACT_ATOMS: atom_id res chain seq x y z
N ALA A 1 11.21 -3.57 12.18
CA ALA A 1 11.97 -3.97 10.99
C ALA A 1 11.78 -5.46 10.77
N VAL A 2 11.20 -5.83 9.65
CA VAL A 2 11.03 -7.24 9.30
C VAL A 2 12.30 -7.68 8.55
N SER A 3 13.11 -8.50 9.20
CA SER A 3 14.20 -9.19 8.52
C SER A 3 13.65 -10.46 7.90
N CYS A 4 13.60 -10.53 6.57
CA CYS A 4 13.30 -11.77 5.87
C CYS A 4 14.62 -12.54 5.69
N SER A 5 14.99 -13.35 6.66
CA SER A 5 16.00 -14.36 6.43
C SER A 5 15.32 -15.67 6.01
N ILE A 6 15.61 -16.12 4.81
CA ILE A 6 15.15 -17.41 4.31
C ILE A 6 16.29 -18.38 4.58
N PRO A 7 16.08 -19.44 5.39
CA PRO A 7 17.16 -20.21 6.02
C PRO A 7 18.02 -20.98 5.03
N THR A 8 17.43 -21.51 3.96
CA THR A 8 18.14 -22.36 3.00
C THR A 8 17.86 -21.95 1.55
N MET A 9 18.72 -22.35 0.63
CA MET A 9 18.49 -22.13 -0.81
C MET A 9 17.24 -22.86 -1.30
N HIS A 10 16.88 -23.97 -0.71
CA HIS A 10 15.62 -24.69 -1.00
C HIS A 10 14.43 -23.82 -0.65
N ASP A 11 14.46 -23.17 0.51
CA ASP A 11 13.38 -22.28 0.93
C ASP A 11 13.31 -21.01 0.06
N VAL A 12 14.47 -20.49 -0.40
CA VAL A 12 14.50 -19.37 -1.37
C VAL A 12 13.81 -19.76 -2.67
N ILE A 13 14.15 -20.90 -3.24
CA ILE A 13 13.52 -21.43 -4.46
C ILE A 13 12.02 -21.64 -4.24
N GLY A 14 11.63 -22.30 -3.16
CA GLY A 14 10.23 -22.53 -2.83
C GLY A 14 9.44 -21.24 -2.60
N TYR A 15 10.07 -20.20 -2.04
CA TYR A 15 9.46 -18.88 -1.90
C TYR A 15 9.19 -18.24 -3.27
N GLU A 16 10.18 -18.23 -4.16
CA GLU A 16 10.06 -17.65 -5.50
C GLU A 16 9.06 -18.41 -6.38
N GLU A 17 9.04 -19.73 -6.28
CA GLU A 17 8.11 -20.62 -7.00
C GLU A 17 6.72 -20.68 -6.35
N LYS A 18 6.53 -20.00 -5.20
CA LYS A 18 5.29 -20.00 -4.42
C LYS A 18 4.85 -21.39 -3.95
N ASP A 19 5.83 -22.26 -3.62
CA ASP A 19 5.57 -23.58 -3.08
C ASP A 19 4.78 -23.45 -1.76
N PRO A 20 3.59 -24.08 -1.66
CA PRO A 20 2.80 -24.08 -0.43
C PRO A 20 3.52 -24.67 0.78
N ALA A 21 4.48 -25.58 0.57
CA ALA A 21 5.28 -26.14 1.65
C ALA A 21 6.14 -25.07 2.35
N VAL A 22 6.58 -24.05 1.62
CA VAL A 22 7.36 -22.94 2.14
C VAL A 22 6.45 -21.75 2.51
N THR A 23 5.57 -21.37 1.61
CA THR A 23 4.76 -20.14 1.77
C THR A 23 3.77 -20.20 2.92
N LYS A 24 3.29 -21.40 3.31
CA LYS A 24 2.42 -21.59 4.49
C LYS A 24 3.06 -21.16 5.82
N HIS A 25 4.38 -21.08 5.89
CA HIS A 25 5.11 -20.68 7.08
C HIS A 25 5.38 -19.16 7.14
N LEU A 26 5.10 -18.47 6.06
CA LEU A 26 5.30 -17.01 5.98
C LEU A 26 4.19 -16.30 6.77
N ARG A 27 4.57 -15.65 7.85
CA ARG A 27 3.67 -14.79 8.64
C ARG A 27 3.74 -13.33 8.21
N SER A 28 4.83 -12.95 7.60
CA SER A 28 5.07 -11.61 7.06
C SER A 28 5.97 -11.72 5.85
N GLY A 29 5.93 -10.72 5.00
CA GLY A 29 6.77 -10.63 3.83
C GLY A 29 6.86 -9.18 3.38
N TYR A 30 7.55 -8.94 2.27
CA TYR A 30 7.60 -7.60 1.71
C TYR A 30 6.17 -7.15 1.36
N PRO A 31 5.68 -6.02 1.91
CA PRO A 31 4.26 -5.65 1.86
C PRO A 31 3.68 -5.53 0.45
N ARG A 32 4.53 -5.26 -0.53
CA ARG A 32 4.14 -5.22 -1.94
C ARG A 32 3.67 -6.58 -2.46
N PHE A 33 4.26 -7.68 -1.99
CA PHE A 33 3.99 -9.03 -2.50
C PHE A 33 3.12 -9.86 -1.58
N VAL A 34 3.28 -9.66 -0.27
CA VAL A 34 2.57 -10.41 0.76
C VAL A 34 1.76 -9.44 1.61
N LEU A 35 0.45 -9.52 1.50
CA LEU A 35 -0.44 -8.74 2.35
C LEU A 35 -0.30 -9.22 3.80
N HIS A 36 0.01 -8.30 4.71
CA HIS A 36 0.20 -8.62 6.13
C HIS A 36 -1.07 -9.22 6.75
N GLN A 37 -0.90 -10.11 7.74
CA GLN A 37 -2.03 -10.76 8.40
C GLN A 37 -3.02 -9.75 9.01
N PHE A 38 -2.56 -8.62 9.54
CA PHE A 38 -3.44 -7.58 10.08
C PHE A 38 -4.32 -6.94 9.00
N ASN A 39 -3.77 -6.71 7.80
CA ASN A 39 -4.57 -6.23 6.68
C ASN A 39 -5.64 -7.25 6.28
N GLN A 40 -5.32 -8.55 6.27
CA GLN A 40 -6.27 -9.61 5.95
C GLN A 40 -7.38 -9.70 7.01
N GLN A 41 -7.02 -9.66 8.30
CA GLN A 41 -7.97 -9.68 9.42
C GLN A 41 -8.89 -8.47 9.38
N LEU A 42 -8.32 -7.27 9.21
CA LEU A 42 -9.11 -6.04 9.11
C LEU A 42 -10.01 -6.05 7.88
N THR A 43 -9.52 -6.51 6.72
CA THR A 43 -10.34 -6.64 5.51
C THR A 43 -11.52 -7.57 5.75
N THR A 44 -11.32 -8.70 6.45
CA THR A 44 -12.40 -9.61 6.80
C THR A 44 -13.42 -8.96 7.73
N LEU A 45 -12.95 -8.23 8.76
CA LEU A 45 -13.82 -7.49 9.67
C LEU A 45 -14.67 -6.46 8.92
N VAL A 46 -14.03 -5.61 8.12
CA VAL A 46 -14.70 -4.56 7.35
C VAL A 46 -15.67 -5.14 6.32
N ALA A 47 -15.32 -6.29 5.72
CA ALA A 47 -16.18 -6.96 4.76
C ALA A 47 -17.48 -7.45 5.40
N THR A 48 -17.46 -7.88 6.65
CA THR A 48 -18.67 -8.28 7.37
C THR A 48 -19.70 -7.16 7.46
N ASP A 49 -19.24 -5.92 7.61
CA ASP A 49 -20.10 -4.75 7.78
C ASP A 49 -20.45 -4.08 6.44
N LEU A 50 -19.51 -4.02 5.50
CA LEU A 50 -19.63 -3.15 4.34
C LEU A 50 -19.63 -3.86 2.98
N ALA A 51 -19.20 -5.12 2.88
CA ALA A 51 -19.27 -5.85 1.61
C ALA A 51 -20.71 -6.33 1.34
N ARG A 52 -21.10 -6.24 0.08
CA ARG A 52 -22.31 -6.90 -0.40
C ARG A 52 -22.02 -8.34 -0.77
N GLU A 53 -23.05 -9.12 -0.96
CA GLU A 53 -22.91 -10.48 -1.44
C GLU A 53 -22.14 -10.50 -2.77
N ASN A 54 -21.18 -11.39 -2.89
CA ASN A 54 -20.31 -11.53 -4.08
C ASN A 54 -19.44 -10.29 -4.41
N GLU A 55 -19.04 -9.52 -3.40
CA GLU A 55 -18.01 -8.48 -3.55
C GLU A 55 -16.66 -8.91 -3.00
N THR A 56 -15.60 -8.44 -3.66
CA THR A 56 -14.21 -8.44 -3.15
C THR A 56 -13.89 -7.05 -2.61
N LEU A 57 -13.21 -7.00 -1.45
CA LEU A 57 -12.89 -5.77 -0.77
C LEU A 57 -11.37 -5.59 -0.66
N TRP A 58 -10.91 -4.37 -0.90
CA TRP A 58 -9.53 -3.94 -0.75
C TRP A 58 -9.46 -2.71 0.15
N LEU A 59 -8.58 -2.73 1.15
CA LEU A 59 -8.26 -1.55 1.96
C LEU A 59 -7.08 -0.80 1.34
N THR A 60 -7.18 0.52 1.31
CA THR A 60 -6.24 1.39 0.59
C THR A 60 -5.53 2.36 1.53
N SER A 61 -4.35 2.81 1.13
CA SER A 61 -3.51 3.74 1.89
C SER A 61 -4.10 5.16 1.98
N SER A 62 -5.12 5.48 1.19
CA SER A 62 -5.76 6.80 1.22
C SER A 62 -7.10 6.81 0.49
N SER A 63 -7.90 7.83 0.78
CA SER A 63 -9.14 8.15 0.06
C SER A 63 -8.90 8.37 -1.44
N ARG A 64 -7.77 8.99 -1.80
CA ARG A 64 -7.38 9.23 -3.19
C ARG A 64 -7.11 7.91 -3.91
N THR A 65 -6.30 7.04 -3.32
CA THR A 65 -6.02 5.70 -3.88
C THR A 65 -7.29 4.91 -4.11
N ALA A 66 -8.24 4.97 -3.17
CA ALA A 66 -9.55 4.35 -3.35
C ALA A 66 -10.31 4.93 -4.54
N SER A 67 -10.31 6.26 -4.70
CA SER A 67 -10.99 6.93 -5.81
C SER A 67 -10.37 6.58 -7.16
N ASP A 68 -9.04 6.59 -7.22
CA ASP A 68 -8.30 6.25 -8.44
C ASP A 68 -8.56 4.77 -8.82
N LEU A 69 -8.54 3.84 -7.86
CA LEU A 69 -8.83 2.43 -8.13
C LEU A 69 -10.26 2.20 -8.60
N VAL A 70 -11.25 2.92 -8.04
CA VAL A 70 -12.63 2.87 -8.55
C VAL A 70 -12.72 3.35 -9.99
N ALA A 71 -12.02 4.44 -10.33
CA ALA A 71 -11.99 4.97 -11.69
C ALA A 71 -11.37 3.96 -12.67
N GLU A 72 -10.30 3.29 -12.26
CA GLU A 72 -9.61 2.26 -13.07
C GLU A 72 -10.47 0.99 -13.26
N LEU A 73 -11.13 0.52 -12.22
CA LEU A 73 -12.00 -0.67 -12.31
C LEU A 73 -13.30 -0.38 -13.04
N GLY A 74 -13.81 0.84 -12.94
CA GLY A 74 -15.08 1.24 -13.51
C GLY A 74 -16.28 0.42 -13.02
N GLY A 75 -17.37 0.45 -13.80
CA GLY A 75 -18.54 -0.42 -13.62
C GLY A 75 -19.18 -0.32 -12.23
N ALA A 76 -19.26 -1.46 -11.52
CA ALA A 76 -19.90 -1.57 -10.20
C ALA A 76 -18.93 -1.41 -9.03
N ALA A 77 -17.66 -1.01 -9.28
CA ALA A 77 -16.72 -0.72 -8.21
C ALA A 77 -17.15 0.54 -7.43
N ARG A 78 -16.99 0.50 -6.12
CA ARG A 78 -17.39 1.61 -5.25
C ARG A 78 -16.39 1.84 -4.14
N LYS A 79 -16.26 3.10 -3.72
CA LYS A 79 -15.54 3.43 -2.49
C LYS A 79 -16.29 2.93 -1.28
N ILE A 80 -15.52 2.53 -0.29
CA ILE A 80 -16.00 2.27 1.06
C ILE A 80 -15.16 3.08 2.05
N GLU A 81 -15.74 3.33 3.21
CA GLU A 81 -15.07 3.95 4.34
C GLU A 81 -15.50 3.25 5.63
N PHE A 82 -14.54 2.91 6.45
CA PHE A 82 -14.72 2.30 7.76
C PHE A 82 -13.86 3.03 8.78
N GLN A 83 -14.50 3.88 9.59
CA GLN A 83 -13.84 4.61 10.69
C GLN A 83 -12.54 5.34 10.25
N GLY A 84 -12.59 6.01 9.11
CA GLY A 84 -11.44 6.74 8.54
C GLY A 84 -10.52 5.89 7.66
N ILE A 85 -10.64 4.56 7.66
CA ILE A 85 -9.97 3.69 6.70
C ILE A 85 -10.77 3.67 5.40
N HIS A 86 -10.08 3.88 4.29
CA HIS A 86 -10.69 3.87 2.96
C HIS A 86 -10.43 2.57 2.23
N GLY A 87 -11.32 2.23 1.33
CA GLY A 87 -11.18 1.03 0.52
C GLY A 87 -12.07 1.04 -0.72
N VAL A 88 -12.02 -0.06 -1.44
CA VAL A 88 -12.81 -0.31 -2.65
C VAL A 88 -13.46 -1.68 -2.55
N ALA A 89 -14.74 -1.74 -2.85
CA ALA A 89 -15.46 -2.97 -3.08
C ALA A 89 -15.83 -3.07 -4.57
N HIS A 90 -15.69 -4.27 -5.13
CA HIS A 90 -16.08 -4.56 -6.50
C HIS A 90 -16.66 -5.99 -6.61
N PRO A 91 -17.48 -6.29 -7.61
CA PRO A 91 -17.99 -7.65 -7.82
C PRO A 91 -16.86 -8.68 -7.87
N GLN A 92 -17.11 -9.89 -7.37
CA GLN A 92 -16.19 -11.01 -7.47
C GLN A 92 -15.99 -11.40 -8.93
N ASP A 93 -14.96 -10.82 -9.54
CA ASP A 93 -14.47 -11.14 -10.87
C ASP A 93 -12.96 -11.38 -10.78
N PRO A 94 -12.44 -12.53 -11.24
CA PRO A 94 -11.02 -12.84 -11.18
C PRO A 94 -10.14 -11.82 -11.88
N THR A 95 -10.59 -11.26 -13.00
CA THR A 95 -9.85 -10.26 -13.77
C THR A 95 -9.76 -8.94 -13.01
N ALA A 96 -10.89 -8.43 -12.51
CA ALA A 96 -10.93 -7.22 -11.69
C ALA A 96 -10.13 -7.38 -10.40
N THR A 97 -10.23 -8.54 -9.75
CA THR A 97 -9.48 -8.87 -8.53
C THR A 97 -7.96 -8.84 -8.77
N LEU A 98 -7.51 -9.48 -9.87
CA LEU A 98 -6.09 -9.47 -10.24
C LEU A 98 -5.61 -8.07 -10.60
N TYR A 99 -6.43 -7.30 -11.33
CA TYR A 99 -6.12 -5.93 -11.68
C TYR A 99 -6.00 -5.04 -10.45
N ALA A 100 -6.99 -5.07 -9.54
CA ALA A 100 -6.98 -4.31 -8.31
C ALA A 100 -5.73 -4.62 -7.46
N LYS A 101 -5.40 -5.91 -7.30
CA LYS A 101 -4.20 -6.34 -6.60
C LYS A 101 -2.94 -5.74 -7.22
N ARG A 102 -2.77 -5.86 -8.54
CA ARG A 102 -1.61 -5.33 -9.28
C ARG A 102 -1.52 -3.81 -9.19
N TYR A 103 -2.65 -3.13 -9.32
CA TYR A 103 -2.73 -1.69 -9.17
C TYR A 103 -2.19 -1.26 -7.80
N LEU A 104 -2.73 -1.81 -6.71
CA LEU A 104 -2.30 -1.49 -5.35
C LEU A 104 -0.84 -1.87 -5.08
N GLN A 105 -0.37 -3.00 -5.62
CA GLN A 105 1.03 -3.40 -5.53
C GLN A 105 1.98 -2.40 -6.21
N ASN A 106 1.62 -1.93 -7.40
CA ASN A 106 2.49 -1.09 -8.21
C ASN A 106 2.39 0.40 -7.90
N THR A 107 1.34 0.82 -7.22
CA THR A 107 1.17 2.21 -6.76
C THR A 107 1.54 2.40 -5.28
N GLY A 108 1.85 1.31 -4.56
CA GLY A 108 2.04 1.34 -3.10
C GLY A 108 0.75 1.68 -2.37
N GLY A 109 -0.39 1.28 -2.94
CA GLY A 109 -1.72 1.71 -2.52
C GLY A 109 -2.38 0.87 -1.44
N PHE A 110 -1.75 -0.21 -0.95
CA PHE A 110 -2.30 -0.98 0.17
C PHE A 110 -2.26 -0.18 1.47
N LEU A 111 -3.25 -0.41 2.32
CA LEU A 111 -3.23 0.08 3.70
C LEU A 111 -1.97 -0.44 4.40
N SER A 112 -1.34 0.37 5.25
CA SER A 112 -0.18 -0.07 6.01
C SER A 112 -0.58 -1.10 7.08
N SER A 113 0.35 -2.01 7.41
CA SER A 113 0.10 -2.98 8.47
C SER A 113 -0.01 -2.32 9.85
N ARG A 114 0.60 -1.14 10.07
CA ARG A 114 0.49 -0.36 11.30
C ARG A 114 -0.90 0.23 11.48
N GLU A 115 -1.45 0.86 10.44
CA GLU A 115 -2.83 1.36 10.47
C GLU A 115 -3.85 0.23 10.67
N ALA A 116 -3.60 -0.94 10.05
CA ALA A 116 -4.43 -2.12 10.25
C ALA A 116 -4.33 -2.65 11.69
N GLU A 117 -3.13 -2.65 12.30
CA GLU A 117 -2.89 -3.03 13.69
C GLU A 117 -3.62 -2.10 14.65
N ASP A 118 -3.46 -0.79 14.46
CA ASP A 118 -4.11 0.23 15.29
C ASP A 118 -5.63 0.11 15.25
N MET A 119 -6.19 -0.10 14.04
CA MET A 119 -7.63 -0.27 13.88
C MET A 119 -8.13 -1.56 14.54
N LEU A 120 -7.42 -2.68 14.38
CA LEU A 120 -7.79 -3.95 15.04
C LEU A 120 -7.72 -3.82 16.56
N ALA A 121 -6.74 -3.11 17.10
CA ALA A 121 -6.64 -2.83 18.52
C ALA A 121 -7.80 -1.94 19.00
N ALA A 122 -8.15 -0.89 18.25
CA ALA A 122 -9.28 -0.02 18.55
C ALA A 122 -10.62 -0.78 18.56
N GLN A 123 -10.73 -1.83 17.72
CA GLN A 123 -11.90 -2.74 17.67
C GLN A 123 -11.84 -3.86 18.74
N GLY A 124 -10.83 -3.88 19.60
CA GLY A 124 -10.67 -4.92 20.63
C GLY A 124 -10.32 -6.31 20.05
N GLN A 125 -9.90 -6.37 18.79
CA GLN A 125 -9.54 -7.62 18.11
C GLN A 125 -8.09 -8.02 18.34
N LEU A 126 -7.27 -7.07 18.84
CA LEU A 126 -5.84 -7.27 19.03
C LEU A 126 -5.40 -6.54 20.31
N VAL A 127 -4.54 -7.19 21.09
CA VAL A 127 -3.85 -6.55 22.20
C VAL A 127 -2.46 -6.17 21.71
N VAL A 128 -2.17 -4.88 21.72
CA VAL A 128 -0.86 -4.33 21.32
C VAL A 128 -0.24 -3.56 22.48
N GLU A 129 1.08 -3.52 22.53
CA GLU A 129 1.79 -2.58 23.40
C GLU A 129 1.60 -1.17 22.86
N THR A 130 1.15 -0.26 23.74
CA THR A 130 0.94 1.13 23.35
C THR A 130 2.28 1.84 23.24
N GLU A 131 2.64 2.25 22.05
CA GLU A 131 3.79 3.13 21.81
C GLU A 131 3.38 4.59 21.99
N THR A 132 4.24 5.38 22.65
CA THR A 132 4.06 6.83 22.70
C THR A 132 4.64 7.42 21.42
N LEU A 133 3.76 7.85 20.54
CA LEU A 133 4.15 8.48 19.27
C LEU A 133 4.16 10.00 19.40
N ALA A 134 5.09 10.65 18.71
CA ALA A 134 5.04 12.10 18.52
C ALA A 134 3.83 12.48 17.65
N PRO A 135 3.21 13.65 17.88
CA PRO A 135 2.19 14.17 16.97
C PRO A 135 2.70 14.20 15.54
N LEU A 136 1.85 13.88 14.56
CA LEU A 136 2.24 13.74 13.15
C LEU A 136 2.96 14.97 12.60
N ASP A 137 2.43 16.16 12.88
CA ASP A 137 3.02 17.43 12.41
C ASP A 137 4.43 17.61 12.97
N THR A 138 4.60 17.39 14.27
CA THR A 138 5.92 17.49 14.94
C THR A 138 6.90 16.45 14.39
N ALA A 139 6.46 15.21 14.15
CA ALA A 139 7.30 14.17 13.58
C ALA A 139 7.72 14.53 12.15
N ALA A 140 6.80 15.05 11.35
CA ALA A 140 7.09 15.49 9.99
C ALA A 140 8.10 16.63 9.94
N GLU A 141 7.98 17.63 10.84
CA GLU A 141 8.93 18.74 10.96
C GLU A 141 10.33 18.28 11.35
N ILE A 142 10.43 17.39 12.34
CA ILE A 142 11.71 16.80 12.77
C ILE A 142 12.38 16.06 11.62
N ILE A 143 11.62 15.22 10.90
CA ILE A 143 12.18 14.45 9.77
C ILE A 143 12.62 15.42 8.66
N ARG A 144 11.83 16.45 8.32
CA ARG A 144 12.21 17.44 7.32
C ARG A 144 13.50 18.16 7.70
N SER A 145 13.65 18.62 8.95
CA SER A 145 14.87 19.31 9.38
C SER A 145 16.10 18.43 9.23
N VAL A 146 16.03 17.17 9.64
CA VAL A 146 17.14 16.21 9.49
C VAL A 146 17.50 15.98 8.02
N LEU A 147 16.50 15.89 7.14
CA LEU A 147 16.74 15.69 5.70
C LEU A 147 17.32 16.94 5.03
N VAL A 148 16.86 18.14 5.40
CA VAL A 148 17.41 19.41 4.91
C VAL A 148 18.88 19.55 5.33
N ASP A 149 19.20 19.22 6.58
CA ASP A 149 20.57 19.27 7.08
C ASP A 149 21.50 18.28 6.36
N ALA A 150 20.96 17.13 5.95
CA ALA A 150 21.70 16.10 5.23
C ALA A 150 21.87 16.40 3.72
N HIS A 151 21.02 17.24 3.14
CA HIS A 151 20.97 17.51 1.70
C HIS A 151 21.16 19.00 1.43
N ALA A 152 22.40 19.43 1.22
CA ALA A 152 22.73 20.81 0.94
C ALA A 152 21.95 21.36 -0.28
N GLY A 153 21.30 22.52 -0.09
CA GLY A 153 20.53 23.20 -1.14
C GLY A 153 19.05 22.79 -1.22
N SER A 154 18.58 21.90 -0.36
CA SER A 154 17.15 21.61 -0.21
C SER A 154 16.51 22.48 0.90
N SER A 155 15.22 22.68 0.79
CA SER A 155 14.36 23.32 1.80
C SER A 155 13.29 22.34 2.31
N SER A 156 12.60 22.70 3.38
CA SER A 156 11.47 21.90 3.90
C SER A 156 10.36 21.69 2.86
N ASP A 157 10.19 22.65 1.95
CA ASP A 157 9.14 22.59 0.92
C ASP A 157 9.48 21.59 -0.21
N ASP A 158 10.76 21.24 -0.33
CA ASP A 158 11.22 20.26 -1.32
C ASP A 158 11.00 18.79 -0.85
N ILE A 159 10.58 18.61 0.41
CA ILE A 159 10.44 17.30 1.03
C ILE A 159 8.97 16.92 1.18
N LEU A 160 8.55 15.93 0.40
CA LEU A 160 7.21 15.38 0.42
C LEU A 160 7.25 13.95 0.99
N PHE A 161 6.33 13.66 1.89
CA PHE A 161 6.17 12.32 2.46
C PHE A 161 5.14 11.51 1.69
N ALA A 162 5.40 10.22 1.59
CA ALA A 162 4.47 9.24 1.04
C ALA A 162 4.43 7.99 1.94
N PRO A 163 3.32 7.24 1.93
CA PRO A 163 3.17 6.04 2.76
C PRO A 163 4.21 4.95 2.48
N SER A 164 4.77 4.92 1.27
CA SER A 164 5.80 3.97 0.87
C SER A 164 6.67 4.54 -0.25
N GLY A 165 7.84 3.92 -0.48
CA GLY A 165 8.70 4.30 -1.61
C GLY A 165 8.01 4.13 -2.96
N MET A 166 7.15 3.12 -3.12
CA MET A 166 6.37 2.93 -4.34
C MET A 166 5.32 4.04 -4.52
N SER A 167 4.65 4.47 -3.44
CA SER A 167 3.72 5.62 -3.49
C SER A 167 4.44 6.92 -3.84
N ALA A 168 5.64 7.14 -3.31
CA ALA A 168 6.46 8.30 -3.64
C ALA A 168 6.83 8.32 -5.13
N PHE A 169 7.33 7.18 -5.64
CA PHE A 169 7.67 7.04 -7.04
C PHE A 169 6.45 7.23 -7.95
N HIS A 170 5.34 6.58 -7.66
CA HIS A 170 4.10 6.69 -8.42
C HIS A 170 3.57 8.13 -8.44
N GLY A 171 3.57 8.82 -7.28
CA GLY A 171 3.15 10.20 -7.18
C GLY A 171 4.01 11.15 -8.02
N ALA A 172 5.32 11.02 -7.93
CA ALA A 172 6.26 11.81 -8.74
C ALA A 172 6.08 11.53 -10.25
N TRP A 173 6.01 10.26 -10.64
CA TRP A 173 5.79 9.87 -12.03
C TRP A 173 4.47 10.42 -12.57
N ARG A 174 3.37 10.29 -11.83
CA ARG A 174 2.06 10.77 -12.25
C ARG A 174 2.04 12.29 -12.42
N SER A 175 2.62 13.04 -11.49
CA SER A 175 2.72 14.50 -11.60
C SER A 175 3.50 14.92 -12.84
N LEU A 176 4.62 14.24 -13.13
CA LEU A 176 5.38 14.48 -14.35
C LEU A 176 4.61 14.08 -15.61
N ALA A 177 3.87 12.97 -15.58
CA ALA A 177 3.06 12.51 -16.71
C ALA A 177 1.98 13.54 -17.05
N ASP A 178 1.27 14.05 -16.05
CA ASP A 178 0.23 15.07 -16.23
C ASP A 178 0.82 16.35 -16.86
N LEU A 179 1.92 16.85 -16.30
CA LEU A 179 2.62 18.02 -16.83
C LEU A 179 3.14 17.83 -18.28
N GLN A 180 3.59 16.64 -18.62
CA GLN A 180 4.06 16.36 -19.97
C GLN A 180 2.92 16.13 -20.96
N ALA A 181 1.80 15.57 -20.50
CA ALA A 181 0.59 15.41 -21.32
C ALA A 181 0.03 16.77 -21.79
N GLU A 182 0.02 17.79 -20.91
CA GLU A 182 -0.36 19.17 -21.28
C GLU A 182 0.51 19.74 -22.42
N ARG A 183 1.75 19.23 -22.57
CA ARG A 183 2.70 19.61 -23.61
C ARG A 183 2.65 18.67 -24.83
N GLY A 184 1.65 17.77 -24.89
CA GLY A 184 1.50 16.78 -25.96
C GLY A 184 2.53 15.64 -25.88
N ARG A 185 3.24 15.47 -24.78
CA ARG A 185 4.26 14.44 -24.59
C ARG A 185 3.68 13.26 -23.80
N THR A 186 3.20 12.26 -24.51
CA THR A 186 2.51 11.10 -23.92
C THR A 186 3.30 9.79 -24.03
N VAL A 187 4.47 9.81 -24.66
CA VAL A 187 5.34 8.65 -24.83
C VAL A 187 6.44 8.67 -23.77
N TRP A 188 6.55 7.56 -23.03
CA TRP A 188 7.56 7.33 -22.02
C TRP A 188 8.54 6.26 -22.47
N ILE A 189 9.84 6.52 -22.30
CA ILE A 189 10.89 5.58 -22.66
C ILE A 189 11.65 5.25 -21.39
N GLN A 190 11.69 3.96 -21.04
CA GLN A 190 12.52 3.43 -19.98
C GLN A 190 13.87 3.01 -20.55
N LEU A 191 14.95 3.52 -20.00
CA LEU A 191 16.32 3.10 -20.31
C LEU A 191 16.88 2.27 -19.17
N GLY A 192 17.30 1.04 -19.49
CA GLY A 192 17.85 0.10 -18.52
C GLY A 192 16.77 -0.74 -17.80
N TRP A 193 17.25 -1.56 -16.87
CA TRP A 193 16.42 -2.42 -16.05
C TRP A 193 15.99 -1.69 -14.78
N LEU A 194 14.70 -1.69 -14.49
CA LEU A 194 14.21 -1.30 -13.18
C LEU A 194 14.18 -2.53 -12.28
N TYR A 195 14.47 -2.33 -11.00
CA TYR A 195 14.22 -3.36 -10.00
C TYR A 195 12.71 -3.56 -9.87
N LEU A 196 12.26 -4.77 -10.17
CA LEU A 196 10.85 -5.17 -10.10
C LEU A 196 10.60 -5.96 -8.83
#